data_9e5a68747891cc851a2dfd9b3a834032
#
_entry.id   9e5a68747891cc851a2dfd9b3a834032
#
_cell.length_a   1.000
_cell.length_b   1.000
_cell.length_c   1.000
_cell.angle_alpha   90.00
_cell.angle_beta   90.00
_cell.angle_gamma   90.00
#
_symmetry.space_group_name_H-M   'P 1'
#
loop_
_entity.id
_entity.type
_entity.pdbx_description
1 polymer ?
#
loop_
_entity_poly.entity_id
_entity_poly.type
_entity_poly.pdbx_seq_one_letter_code
_entity_poly.pdbx_strand_id
1 'polypeptide(L)'
;MAVESASRAIDGHTGRYFYSTGTATRYYAAQDSFITQVDDVSSTALTLQTSASGDGIFDTTWAVGDYQLEPLNGNVDGLAVPYTRIRAVENYLFPVEDEQALVKLTAVFGWASVPISITQACIIQASRIFKRLDSPLGIAGFGDMGAMRVSRYLDPDVEQLVAPYRRLRDFV
;
A
#
# COMPACT_ATOMS: atom_id res chain seq x y z
N MET A 1 2.60 -22.49 -1.80
CA MET A 1 1.28 -22.16 -2.40
C MET A 1 0.31 -21.54 -1.37
N ALA A 2 -0.07 -22.17 -0.23
CA ALA A 2 -1.04 -21.57 0.71
C ALA A 2 -0.56 -20.23 1.30
N VAL A 3 0.69 -20.11 1.69
CA VAL A 3 1.29 -18.88 2.20
C VAL A 3 1.29 -17.77 1.14
N GLU A 4 1.67 -18.08 -0.08
CA GLU A 4 1.65 -17.16 -1.22
C GLU A 4 0.23 -16.63 -1.48
N SER A 5 -0.75 -17.54 -1.52
CA SER A 5 -2.16 -17.17 -1.72
C SER A 5 -2.68 -16.29 -0.58
N ALA A 6 -2.30 -16.58 0.67
CA ALA A 6 -2.65 -15.76 1.82
C ALA A 6 -2.03 -14.35 1.72
N SER A 7 -0.75 -14.26 1.37
CA SER A 7 -0.07 -12.99 1.18
C SER A 7 -0.75 -12.14 0.10
N ARG A 8 -1.02 -12.74 -1.07
CA ARG A 8 -1.72 -12.00 -2.16
C ARG A 8 -3.14 -11.58 -1.78
N ALA A 9 -3.84 -12.40 -0.99
CA ALA A 9 -5.19 -12.04 -0.52
C ALA A 9 -5.14 -10.82 0.43
N ILE A 10 -4.13 -10.74 1.31
CA ILE A 10 -3.92 -9.61 2.20
C ILE A 10 -3.53 -8.36 1.41
N ASP A 11 -2.59 -8.48 0.45
CA ASP A 11 -2.20 -7.36 -0.42
C ASP A 11 -3.41 -6.80 -1.17
N GLY A 12 -4.23 -7.68 -1.75
CA GLY A 12 -5.44 -7.28 -2.48
C GLY A 12 -6.50 -6.62 -1.58
N HIS A 13 -6.65 -7.11 -0.34
CA HIS A 13 -7.61 -6.55 0.61
C HIS A 13 -7.18 -5.18 1.15
N THR A 14 -5.89 -5.02 1.43
CA THR A 14 -5.33 -3.78 1.99
C THR A 14 -5.00 -2.74 0.92
N GLY A 15 -4.82 -3.16 -0.34
CA GLY A 15 -4.34 -2.32 -1.43
C GLY A 15 -2.88 -1.90 -1.27
N ARG A 16 -2.08 -2.69 -0.53
CA ARG A 16 -0.67 -2.41 -0.22
C ARG A 16 0.21 -3.63 -0.45
N TYR A 17 1.52 -3.38 -0.62
CA TYR A 17 2.57 -4.39 -0.61
C TYR A 17 3.44 -4.19 0.62
N PHE A 18 3.50 -5.20 1.50
CA PHE A 18 4.21 -5.13 2.78
C PHE A 18 5.70 -5.54 2.69
N TYR A 19 6.30 -5.36 1.54
CA TYR A 19 7.72 -5.59 1.31
C TYR A 19 8.32 -4.46 0.47
N SER A 20 9.63 -4.27 0.55
CA SER A 20 10.32 -3.31 -0.28
C SER A 20 10.40 -3.82 -1.72
N THR A 21 9.94 -3.00 -2.67
CA THR A 21 10.07 -3.30 -4.11
C THR A 21 11.38 -2.80 -4.69
N GLY A 22 12.26 -2.22 -3.85
CA GLY A 22 13.48 -1.57 -4.29
C GLY A 22 13.24 -0.18 -4.90
N THR A 23 14.30 0.41 -5.44
CA THR A 23 14.22 1.71 -6.11
C THR A 23 13.53 1.58 -7.46
N ALA A 24 12.51 2.39 -7.67
CA ALA A 24 11.78 2.45 -8.93
C ALA A 24 11.37 3.89 -9.25
N THR A 25 11.05 4.13 -10.51
CA THR A 25 10.49 5.41 -10.96
C THR A 25 9.01 5.22 -11.24
N ARG A 26 8.17 6.10 -10.68
CA ARG A 26 6.73 6.12 -10.91
C ARG A 26 6.28 7.53 -11.26
N TYR A 27 5.14 7.60 -11.95
CA TYR A 27 4.55 8.84 -12.41
C TYR A 27 3.19 9.04 -11.76
N TYR A 28 2.89 10.29 -11.36
CA TYR A 28 1.66 10.62 -10.65
C TYR A 28 1.05 11.90 -11.21
N ALA A 29 -0.26 11.97 -11.19
CA ALA A 29 -0.98 13.23 -11.31
C ALA A 29 -1.07 13.88 -9.92
N ALA A 30 -0.89 15.18 -9.84
CA ALA A 30 -1.10 15.90 -8.60
C ALA A 30 -2.60 16.00 -8.32
N GLN A 31 -2.99 15.84 -7.06
CA GLN A 31 -4.38 15.98 -6.63
C GLN A 31 -4.82 17.45 -6.69
N ASP A 32 -3.93 18.32 -6.28
CA ASP A 32 -4.05 19.77 -6.39
C ASP A 32 -2.63 20.38 -6.45
N SER A 33 -2.54 21.71 -6.52
CA SER A 33 -1.25 22.40 -6.60
C SER A 33 -0.33 22.20 -5.38
N PHE A 34 -0.86 21.68 -4.27
CA PHE A 34 -0.10 21.51 -3.03
C PHE A 34 0.16 20.04 -2.67
N ILE A 35 -0.61 19.11 -3.21
CA ILE A 35 -0.60 17.72 -2.75
C ILE A 35 -0.55 16.77 -3.95
N THR A 36 0.36 15.79 -3.85
CA THR A 36 0.40 14.62 -4.71
C THR A 36 0.29 13.37 -3.84
N GLN A 37 -0.68 12.52 -4.14
CA GLN A 37 -0.76 11.19 -3.54
C GLN A 37 0.21 10.24 -4.27
N VAL A 38 0.97 9.47 -3.51
CA VAL A 38 1.95 8.53 -4.04
C VAL A 38 1.74 7.14 -3.43
N ASP A 39 2.35 6.14 -4.03
CA ASP A 39 2.41 4.82 -3.41
C ASP A 39 3.29 4.85 -2.15
N ASP A 40 3.22 3.78 -1.36
CA ASP A 40 4.01 3.64 -0.14
C ASP A 40 5.50 3.87 -0.41
N VAL A 41 6.06 4.95 0.11
CA VAL A 41 7.49 5.30 0.01
C VAL A 41 8.13 5.05 1.37
N SER A 42 9.13 4.17 1.40
CA SER A 42 9.78 3.74 2.66
C SER A 42 11.04 4.53 3.02
N SER A 43 11.50 5.43 2.15
CA SER A 43 12.74 6.17 2.32
C SER A 43 12.57 7.66 2.04
N THR A 44 13.29 8.50 2.78
CA THR A 44 13.43 9.94 2.50
C THR A 44 14.44 10.22 1.38
N ALA A 45 15.27 9.24 1.01
CA ALA A 45 16.18 9.34 -0.12
C ALA A 45 15.40 9.09 -1.42
N LEU A 46 14.96 10.17 -2.04
CA LEU A 46 14.17 10.15 -3.27
C LEU A 46 14.56 11.28 -4.21
N THR A 47 14.15 11.18 -5.46
CA THR A 47 14.25 12.25 -6.46
C THR A 47 12.84 12.59 -6.94
N LEU A 48 12.44 13.84 -6.72
CA LEU A 48 11.16 14.38 -7.16
C LEU A 48 11.40 15.35 -8.32
N GLN A 49 10.71 15.11 -9.43
CA GLN A 49 10.78 15.94 -10.62
C GLN A 49 9.36 16.24 -11.13
N THR A 50 9.20 17.41 -11.74
CA THR A 50 7.93 17.81 -12.37
C THR A 50 8.14 18.27 -13.81
N SER A 51 7.11 18.10 -14.63
CA SER A 51 7.01 18.64 -15.98
C SER A 51 5.99 19.78 -15.98
N ALA A 52 6.38 20.96 -16.41
CA ALA A 52 5.48 22.11 -16.50
C ALA A 52 4.68 22.14 -17.81
N SER A 53 5.18 21.48 -18.86
CA SER A 53 4.63 21.57 -20.23
C SER A 53 3.84 20.33 -20.66
N GLY A 54 3.83 19.27 -19.85
CA GLY A 54 3.13 18.02 -20.21
C GLY A 54 3.70 17.28 -21.43
N ASP A 55 4.89 17.64 -21.88
CA ASP A 55 5.58 17.07 -23.05
C ASP A 55 6.36 15.78 -22.75
N GLY A 56 6.26 15.28 -21.50
CA GLY A 56 6.99 14.11 -21.01
C GLY A 56 8.42 14.41 -20.58
N ILE A 57 8.85 15.68 -20.61
CA ILE A 57 10.15 16.12 -20.10
C ILE A 57 9.98 16.59 -18.65
N PHE A 58 10.70 15.97 -17.72
CA PHE A 58 10.69 16.29 -16.29
C PHE A 58 11.95 17.11 -15.94
N ASP A 59 11.94 18.36 -16.26
CA ASP A 59 13.10 19.27 -16.21
C ASP A 59 13.26 19.96 -14.86
N THR A 60 12.20 20.08 -14.07
CA THR A 60 12.24 20.72 -12.76
C THR A 60 12.50 19.68 -11.67
N THR A 61 13.68 19.72 -11.06
CA THR A 61 14.03 18.85 -9.92
C THR A 61 13.85 19.61 -8.61
N TRP A 62 13.12 19.02 -7.67
CA TRP A 62 12.80 19.61 -6.37
C TRP A 62 13.89 19.27 -5.34
N ALA A 63 14.34 20.26 -4.59
CA ALA A 63 15.21 20.04 -3.45
C ALA A 63 14.46 19.53 -2.23
N VAL A 64 15.16 18.96 -1.26
CA VAL A 64 14.55 18.39 -0.03
C VAL A 64 13.75 19.42 0.77
N GLY A 65 14.07 20.72 0.66
CA GLY A 65 13.34 21.81 1.32
C GLY A 65 12.04 22.22 0.61
N ASP A 66 11.84 21.82 -0.66
CA ASP A 66 10.74 22.27 -1.49
C ASP A 66 9.47 21.44 -1.27
N TYR A 67 9.58 20.32 -0.57
CA TYR A 67 8.47 19.40 -0.28
C TYR A 67 8.58 18.79 1.10
N GLN A 68 7.45 18.30 1.59
CA GLN A 68 7.31 17.55 2.84
C GLN A 68 6.65 16.20 2.58
N LEU A 69 7.23 15.16 3.12
CA LEU A 69 6.66 13.80 3.07
C LEU A 69 5.66 13.61 4.20
N GLU A 70 4.50 13.03 3.91
CA GLU A 70 3.44 12.76 4.88
C GLU A 70 3.00 11.28 4.82
N PRO A 71 2.60 10.69 5.96
CA PRO A 71 2.44 11.30 7.29
C PRO A 71 3.78 11.54 8.01
N LEU A 72 3.90 12.66 8.73
CA LEU A 72 5.15 13.03 9.43
C LEU A 72 5.50 12.08 10.58
N ASN A 73 4.51 11.62 11.33
CA ASN A 73 4.68 10.84 12.55
C ASN A 73 3.82 9.57 12.53
N GLY A 74 3.56 9.03 11.35
CA GLY A 74 2.75 7.82 11.22
C GLY A 74 3.45 6.60 11.82
N ASN A 75 2.75 5.91 12.73
CA ASN A 75 3.23 4.69 13.37
C ASN A 75 2.09 3.67 13.50
N VAL A 76 2.38 2.43 13.18
CA VAL A 76 1.48 1.27 13.38
C VAL A 76 2.33 0.09 13.85
N ASP A 77 1.89 -0.59 14.90
CA ASP A 77 2.63 -1.72 15.51
C ASP A 77 4.07 -1.36 15.93
N GLY A 78 4.34 -0.11 16.31
CA GLY A 78 5.67 0.35 16.65
C GLY A 78 6.61 0.58 15.46
N LEU A 79 6.11 0.44 14.23
CA LEU A 79 6.85 0.69 13.00
C LEU A 79 6.39 2.00 12.35
N ALA A 80 7.34 2.74 11.78
CA ALA A 80 7.03 3.89 10.95
C ALA A 80 6.25 3.43 9.71
N VAL A 81 5.11 4.07 9.44
CA VAL A 81 4.36 3.82 8.21
C VAL A 81 5.03 4.51 7.02
N PRO A 82 4.94 3.94 5.82
CA PRO A 82 5.44 4.58 4.61
C PRO A 82 4.76 5.93 4.35
N TYR A 83 5.48 6.82 3.70
CA TYR A 83 4.92 8.06 3.19
C TYR A 83 3.99 7.76 2.01
N THR A 84 2.83 8.37 2.01
CA THR A 84 1.80 8.15 0.98
C THR A 84 1.38 9.44 0.29
N ARG A 85 1.96 10.56 0.72
CA ARG A 85 1.62 11.87 0.20
C ARG A 85 2.85 12.79 0.24
N ILE A 86 2.99 13.60 -0.79
CA ILE A 86 4.00 14.65 -0.88
C ILE A 86 3.27 15.97 -0.90
N ARG A 87 3.66 16.88 -0.02
CA ARG A 87 3.14 18.24 0.06
C ARG A 87 4.19 19.21 -0.47
N ALA A 88 3.81 20.10 -1.39
CA ALA A 88 4.62 21.24 -1.78
C ALA A 88 4.70 22.25 -0.63
N VAL A 89 5.87 22.83 -0.40
CA VAL A 89 6.09 23.83 0.66
C VAL A 89 6.66 25.11 0.08
N GLU A 90 6.54 26.19 0.85
CA GLU A 90 6.96 27.54 0.47
C GLU A 90 6.26 28.03 -0.81
N ASN A 91 7.04 28.38 -1.84
CA ASN A 91 6.53 28.91 -3.09
C ASN A 91 6.44 27.86 -4.21
N TYR A 92 6.65 26.57 -3.87
CA TYR A 92 6.57 25.49 -4.83
C TYR A 92 5.13 25.02 -4.99
N LEU A 93 4.75 24.71 -6.21
CA LEU A 93 3.43 24.20 -6.57
C LEU A 93 3.59 23.04 -7.55
N PHE A 94 2.80 22.00 -7.36
CA PHE A 94 2.69 20.94 -8.36
C PHE A 94 1.94 21.45 -9.59
N PRO A 95 2.39 21.11 -10.80
CA PRO A 95 1.61 21.36 -12.00
C PRO A 95 0.36 20.48 -12.00
N VAL A 96 -0.79 21.08 -12.30
CA VAL A 96 -2.09 20.40 -12.38
C VAL A 96 -2.68 20.72 -13.75
N GLU A 97 -2.71 19.73 -14.64
CA GLU A 97 -3.33 19.86 -15.97
C GLU A 97 -4.08 18.57 -16.30
N ASP A 98 -5.38 18.64 -16.44
CA ASP A 98 -6.28 17.58 -16.96
C ASP A 98 -5.91 16.14 -16.54
N GLU A 99 -5.63 15.92 -15.26
CA GLU A 99 -5.24 14.63 -14.69
C GLU A 99 -3.95 14.02 -15.30
N GLN A 100 -3.12 14.81 -15.96
CA GLN A 100 -1.87 14.33 -16.53
C GLN A 100 -0.86 13.96 -15.43
N ALA A 101 -0.08 12.91 -15.68
CA ALA A 101 0.98 12.47 -14.79
C ALA A 101 2.23 13.37 -14.93
N LEU A 102 2.20 14.55 -14.34
CA LEU A 102 3.24 15.58 -14.40
C LEU A 102 4.27 15.50 -13.28
N VAL A 103 4.10 14.55 -12.37
CA VAL A 103 5.01 14.32 -11.23
C VAL A 103 5.73 12.99 -11.43
N LYS A 104 7.06 13.02 -11.44
CA LYS A 104 7.93 11.86 -11.53
C LYS A 104 8.66 11.66 -10.21
N LEU A 105 8.50 10.51 -9.61
CA LEU A 105 9.12 10.14 -8.34
C LEU A 105 10.01 8.91 -8.53
N THR A 106 11.28 9.04 -8.20
CA THR A 106 12.22 7.92 -8.08
C THR A 106 12.52 7.71 -6.59
N ALA A 107 12.08 6.59 -6.04
CA ALA A 107 12.15 6.29 -4.61
C ALA A 107 12.19 4.78 -4.34
N VAL A 108 12.41 4.39 -3.09
CA VAL A 108 12.20 3.01 -2.64
C VAL A 108 10.75 2.88 -2.20
N PHE A 109 9.99 2.00 -2.88
CA PHE A 109 8.58 1.78 -2.62
C PHE A 109 8.34 0.54 -1.75
N GLY A 110 7.19 0.54 -1.06
CA GLY A 110 6.74 -0.50 -0.15
C GLY A 110 7.05 -0.18 1.31
N TRP A 111 7.08 -1.20 2.14
CA TRP A 111 7.37 -1.10 3.57
C TRP A 111 8.84 -1.43 3.84
N ALA A 112 9.46 -0.74 4.79
CA ALA A 112 10.85 -1.02 5.20
C ALA A 112 10.98 -2.40 5.87
N SER A 113 9.94 -2.82 6.59
CA SER A 113 9.82 -4.15 7.20
C SER A 113 8.35 -4.58 7.26
N VAL A 114 8.10 -5.88 7.25
CA VAL A 114 6.74 -6.42 7.35
C VAL A 114 6.24 -6.27 8.78
N PRO A 115 5.08 -5.60 9.03
CA PRO A 115 4.50 -5.50 10.36
C PRO A 115 4.13 -6.87 10.94
N ILE A 116 4.26 -7.01 12.27
CA ILE A 116 4.00 -8.29 12.93
C ILE A 116 2.54 -8.74 12.76
N SER A 117 1.60 -7.81 12.80
CA SER A 117 0.17 -8.10 12.58
C SER A 117 -0.10 -8.65 11.18
N ILE A 118 0.60 -8.16 10.17
CA ILE A 118 0.52 -8.68 8.79
C ILE A 118 1.10 -10.10 8.71
N THR A 119 2.21 -10.36 9.39
CA THR A 119 2.80 -11.70 9.46
C THR A 119 1.84 -12.68 10.14
N GLN A 120 1.22 -12.30 11.25
CA GLN A 120 0.23 -13.12 11.95
C GLN A 120 -1.02 -13.36 11.08
N ALA A 121 -1.55 -12.32 10.46
CA ALA A 121 -2.66 -12.40 9.53
C ALA A 121 -2.38 -13.40 8.39
N CYS A 122 -1.18 -13.35 7.82
CA CYS A 122 -0.75 -14.26 6.77
C CYS A 122 -0.69 -15.72 7.25
N ILE A 123 -0.19 -15.97 8.46
CA ILE A 123 -0.12 -17.33 9.05
C ILE A 123 -1.54 -17.88 9.27
N ILE A 124 -2.44 -17.10 9.85
CA ILE A 124 -3.85 -17.51 10.09
C ILE A 124 -4.52 -17.85 8.76
N GLN A 125 -4.42 -16.96 7.78
CA GLN A 125 -5.04 -17.14 6.47
C GLN A 125 -4.44 -18.34 5.72
N ALA A 126 -3.14 -18.51 5.76
CA ALA A 126 -2.45 -19.64 5.13
C ALA A 126 -2.87 -21.00 5.75
N SER A 127 -3.00 -21.05 7.09
CA SER A 127 -3.48 -22.24 7.79
C SER A 127 -4.90 -22.61 7.36
N ARG A 128 -5.78 -21.64 7.19
CA ARG A 128 -7.15 -21.84 6.68
C ARG A 128 -7.18 -22.32 5.23
N ILE A 129 -6.38 -21.69 4.36
CA ILE A 129 -6.27 -22.12 2.95
C ILE A 129 -5.77 -23.56 2.89
N PHE A 130 -4.75 -23.92 3.72
CA PHE A 130 -4.22 -25.27 3.76
C PHE A 130 -5.26 -26.29 4.21
N LYS A 131 -6.00 -26.01 5.30
CA LYS A 131 -7.04 -26.90 5.81
C LYS A 131 -8.21 -27.12 4.82
N ARG A 132 -8.44 -26.17 3.91
CA ARG A 132 -9.44 -26.32 2.84
C ARG A 132 -9.05 -27.37 1.81
N LEU A 133 -7.78 -27.64 1.60
CA LEU A 133 -7.33 -28.67 0.67
C LEU A 133 -7.79 -30.07 1.11
N ASP A 134 -7.92 -30.28 2.43
CA ASP A 134 -8.42 -31.54 3.01
C ASP A 134 -9.96 -31.62 3.09
N SER A 135 -10.68 -30.53 2.77
CA SER A 135 -12.13 -30.45 2.78
C SER A 135 -12.65 -29.95 1.43
N PRO A 136 -12.66 -30.78 0.37
CA PRO A 136 -12.92 -30.35 -1.02
C PRO A 136 -14.29 -29.68 -1.23
N LEU A 137 -15.27 -29.92 -0.36
CA LEU A 137 -16.62 -29.38 -0.45
C LEU A 137 -16.85 -28.14 0.42
N GLY A 138 -15.79 -27.62 1.11
CA GLY A 138 -15.91 -26.46 2.00
C GLY A 138 -16.81 -26.70 3.20
N ILE A 139 -17.04 -27.96 3.56
CA ILE A 139 -17.85 -28.40 4.69
C ILE A 139 -16.92 -29.14 5.65
N ALA A 140 -16.60 -28.55 6.78
CA ALA A 140 -16.02 -29.26 7.90
C ALA A 140 -17.14 -29.95 8.65
N GLY A 141 -17.33 -31.24 8.38
CA GLY A 141 -18.29 -32.07 9.12
C GLY A 141 -17.70 -32.39 10.49
N PHE A 142 -18.18 -31.77 11.54
CA PHE A 142 -18.13 -32.33 12.88
C PHE A 142 -19.47 -33.03 13.07
N GLY A 143 -19.42 -34.35 13.29
CA GLY A 143 -20.61 -35.17 13.50
C GLY A 143 -21.70 -34.41 14.26
N ASP A 144 -22.83 -34.79 14.51
CA ASP A 144 -24.02 -34.28 15.23
C ASP A 144 -24.21 -32.74 15.42
N MET A 145 -23.23 -31.86 15.14
CA MET A 145 -23.31 -30.41 15.39
C MET A 145 -23.44 -29.53 14.15
N GLY A 146 -23.81 -30.11 12.99
CA GLY A 146 -24.12 -29.31 11.78
C GLY A 146 -22.91 -28.93 10.93
N ALA A 147 -23.15 -28.69 9.65
CA ALA A 147 -22.17 -28.30 8.66
C ALA A 147 -21.78 -26.83 8.82
N MET A 148 -20.52 -26.54 9.13
CA MET A 148 -20.00 -25.18 9.19
C MET A 148 -19.48 -24.78 7.81
N ARG A 149 -20.09 -23.76 7.20
CA ARG A 149 -19.60 -23.17 5.95
C ARG A 149 -18.29 -22.42 6.20
N VAL A 150 -17.25 -22.84 5.53
CA VAL A 150 -15.99 -22.07 5.51
C VAL A 150 -16.14 -20.89 4.55
N SER A 151 -16.08 -19.67 5.07
CA SER A 151 -16.15 -18.44 4.27
C SER A 151 -15.12 -18.44 3.14
N ARG A 152 -15.50 -17.91 1.96
CA ARG A 152 -14.58 -17.68 0.83
C ARG A 152 -13.77 -16.38 0.98
N TYR A 153 -14.14 -15.53 1.92
CA TYR A 153 -13.51 -14.24 2.22
C TYR A 153 -12.36 -14.42 3.22
N LEU A 154 -11.66 -13.32 3.48
CA LEU A 154 -10.69 -13.28 4.58
C LEU A 154 -11.38 -13.68 5.89
N ASP A 155 -10.60 -14.29 6.76
CA ASP A 155 -11.04 -14.58 8.11
C ASP A 155 -11.39 -13.27 8.85
N PRO A 156 -12.46 -13.20 9.65
CA PRO A 156 -12.76 -12.03 10.46
C PRO A 156 -11.60 -11.57 11.35
N ASP A 157 -10.85 -12.52 11.93
CA ASP A 157 -9.68 -12.18 12.74
C ASP A 157 -8.57 -11.59 11.88
N VAL A 158 -8.39 -12.10 10.66
CA VAL A 158 -7.44 -11.54 9.68
C VAL A 158 -7.89 -10.16 9.25
N GLU A 159 -9.17 -9.96 8.94
CA GLU A 159 -9.71 -8.62 8.59
C GLU A 159 -9.46 -7.60 9.69
N GLN A 160 -9.64 -7.98 10.96
CA GLN A 160 -9.37 -7.10 12.10
C GLN A 160 -7.89 -6.75 12.22
N LEU A 161 -6.99 -7.72 12.02
CA LEU A 161 -5.54 -7.49 12.07
C LEU A 161 -5.06 -6.57 10.94
N VAL A 162 -5.65 -6.67 9.75
CA VAL A 162 -5.20 -5.89 8.58
C VAL A 162 -5.94 -4.55 8.42
N ALA A 163 -7.03 -4.34 9.15
CA ALA A 163 -7.84 -3.11 9.05
C ALA A 163 -7.04 -1.81 9.19
N PRO A 164 -6.09 -1.67 10.15
CA PRO A 164 -5.28 -0.45 10.30
C PRO A 164 -4.38 -0.14 9.11
N TYR A 165 -4.13 -1.13 8.26
CA TYR A 165 -3.22 -1.03 7.11
C TYR A 165 -3.95 -0.77 5.79
N ARG A 166 -5.27 -0.80 5.80
CA ARG A 166 -6.06 -0.63 4.58
C ARG A 166 -5.85 0.75 3.99
N ARG A 167 -5.47 0.80 2.70
CA ARG A 167 -5.41 2.04 1.95
C ARG A 167 -6.84 2.45 1.59
N LEU A 168 -7.28 3.58 2.11
CA LEU A 168 -8.48 4.23 1.59
C LEU A 168 -8.10 4.75 0.20
N ARG A 169 -8.59 4.09 -0.84
CA ARG A 169 -8.56 4.66 -2.18
C ARG A 169 -9.71 5.65 -2.23
N ASP A 170 -9.41 6.93 -2.22
CA ASP A 170 -10.36 7.91 -2.68
C ASP A 170 -10.54 7.62 -4.17
N PHE A 171 -11.69 7.02 -4.51
CA PHE A 171 -12.11 6.92 -5.90
C PHE A 171 -12.43 8.35 -6.35
N VAL A 172 -11.57 8.92 -7.15
CA VAL A 172 -11.88 10.11 -7.96
C VAL A 172 -12.60 9.64 -9.21
#